data_183996301210ef40499f43ff82fe0921
#
_entry.id   183996301210ef40499f43ff82fe0921
#
_cell.length_a   1.000
_cell.length_b   1.000
_cell.length_c   1.000
_cell.angle_alpha   90.00
_cell.angle_beta   90.00
_cell.angle_gamma   90.00
#
_symmetry.space_group_name_H-M   'P 1'
#
loop_
_entity.id
_entity.type
_entity.pdbx_description
1 polymer ?
#
loop_
_entity_poly.entity_id
_entity_poly.type
_entity_poly.pdbx_seq_one_letter_code
_entity_poly.pdbx_strand_id
1 'polypeptide(L)'
;MKPLATILAGCAALAALVSAGDAGAGERSASESAGASTGAEEIWLAAHNRERAAFGTAPLRWNPELAAEARGWAERLARANVLRHSSRARRNGTGENLWMGSAGYYSPADMIAAFAGEKRHFRAGTFPDVSRTGNWGDVGHYTQIVWADTREVGCATARGRHLEVLVCRYWPAGNVIGERIAPGRMAARD
;
A
#
# COMPACT_ATOMS: atom_id res chain seq x y z
N MET A 1 20.30 -0.19 6.61
CA MET A 1 19.71 -1.25 7.44
C MET A 1 19.41 -0.63 8.80
N LYS A 2 18.14 -0.42 9.12
CA LYS A 2 17.73 0.01 10.46
C LYS A 2 17.26 -1.24 11.21
N PRO A 3 17.71 -1.50 12.43
CA PRO A 3 17.35 -2.71 13.15
C PRO A 3 15.91 -2.65 13.68
N LEU A 4 15.23 -3.80 13.65
CA LEU A 4 14.00 -4.01 14.43
C LEU A 4 14.39 -3.97 15.91
N ALA A 5 13.90 -2.97 16.64
CA ALA A 5 14.02 -2.93 18.10
C ALA A 5 12.69 -3.32 18.72
N THR A 6 12.66 -4.49 19.32
CA THR A 6 11.65 -4.93 20.29
C THR A 6 11.98 -4.26 21.61
N ILE A 7 11.09 -3.43 22.17
CA ILE A 7 11.20 -2.94 23.55
C ILE A 7 9.88 -3.19 24.26
N LEU A 8 9.98 -4.00 25.34
CA LEU A 8 8.99 -4.17 26.39
C LEU A 8 9.25 -3.16 27.52
N ALA A 9 8.15 -2.79 28.17
CA ALA A 9 7.98 -2.43 29.57
C ALA A 9 8.04 -0.96 30.00
N GLY A 10 7.04 -0.61 30.80
CA GLY A 10 7.16 0.29 31.92
C GLY A 10 5.92 1.13 32.23
N CYS A 11 5.11 0.68 33.19
CA CYS A 11 4.01 1.42 33.83
C CYS A 11 4.46 2.71 34.52
N ALA A 12 3.64 3.76 34.48
CA ALA A 12 3.31 4.57 35.66
C ALA A 12 2.05 5.41 35.40
N ALA A 13 1.12 5.29 36.30
CA ALA A 13 -0.15 6.04 36.36
C ALA A 13 0.08 7.41 37.00
N LEU A 14 -0.61 8.44 36.48
CA LEU A 14 -1.01 9.59 37.29
C LEU A 14 -2.36 10.13 36.80
N ALA A 15 -3.33 10.13 37.68
CA ALA A 15 -4.64 10.68 37.46
C ALA A 15 -4.61 12.19 37.73
N ALA A 16 -5.27 12.98 36.87
CA ALA A 16 -5.75 14.30 37.20
C ALA A 16 -7.11 14.54 36.54
N LEU A 17 -8.13 14.74 37.37
CA LEU A 17 -9.45 15.18 37.00
C LEU A 17 -9.41 16.68 36.67
N VAL A 18 -9.95 17.05 35.49
CA VAL A 18 -10.56 18.38 35.29
C VAL A 18 -11.79 18.22 34.42
N SER A 19 -12.89 18.75 34.90
CA SER A 19 -14.21 18.76 34.33
C SER A 19 -14.45 19.90 33.34
N ALA A 20 -15.46 19.68 32.47
CA ALA A 20 -16.32 20.64 31.81
C ALA A 20 -15.95 21.14 30.40
N GLY A 21 -16.86 20.82 29.48
CA GLY A 21 -17.27 21.67 28.35
C GLY A 21 -16.67 21.34 27.02
N ASP A 22 -17.35 20.46 26.26
CA ASP A 22 -17.10 20.46 24.82
C ASP A 22 -18.33 20.04 24.00
N ALA A 23 -18.97 21.02 23.40
CA ALA A 23 -19.92 20.87 22.31
C ALA A 23 -19.26 21.41 21.03
N GLY A 24 -18.12 20.86 20.62
CA GLY A 24 -17.38 21.37 19.44
C GLY A 24 -16.37 20.41 18.81
N ALA A 25 -16.22 19.21 19.34
CA ALA A 25 -15.16 18.28 18.91
C ALA A 25 -15.53 17.38 17.70
N GLY A 26 -16.80 17.27 17.34
CA GLY A 26 -17.25 16.32 16.29
C GLY A 26 -16.96 16.75 14.86
N GLU A 27 -17.08 18.02 14.54
CA GLU A 27 -16.92 18.51 13.17
C GLU A 27 -15.47 18.70 12.71
N ARG A 28 -14.57 19.06 13.63
CA ARG A 28 -13.14 19.20 13.30
C ARG A 28 -12.46 17.86 13.03
N SER A 29 -12.83 16.83 13.76
CA SER A 29 -12.25 15.48 13.58
C SER A 29 -12.59 14.88 12.23
N ALA A 30 -13.80 15.11 11.69
CA ALA A 30 -14.22 14.59 10.39
C ALA A 30 -13.55 15.33 9.21
N SER A 31 -13.36 16.65 9.32
CA SER A 31 -12.71 17.44 8.26
C SER A 31 -11.19 17.21 8.21
N GLU A 32 -10.53 17.05 9.36
CA GLU A 32 -9.11 16.70 9.42
C GLU A 32 -8.83 15.29 8.88
N SER A 33 -9.71 14.33 9.17
CA SER A 33 -9.56 12.96 8.66
C SER A 33 -9.79 12.88 7.14
N ALA A 34 -10.70 13.66 6.59
CA ALA A 34 -10.95 13.73 5.15
C ALA A 34 -9.80 14.41 4.39
N GLY A 35 -9.26 15.51 4.92
CA GLY A 35 -8.10 16.19 4.33
C GLY A 35 -6.82 15.36 4.36
N ALA A 36 -6.57 14.63 5.43
CA ALA A 36 -5.44 13.72 5.54
C ALA A 36 -5.57 12.51 4.60
N SER A 37 -6.80 12.04 4.33
CA SER A 37 -7.06 10.96 3.37
C SER A 37 -6.72 11.38 1.94
N THR A 38 -7.14 12.56 1.52
CA THR A 38 -6.87 13.10 0.17
C THR A 38 -5.38 13.27 -0.07
N GLY A 39 -4.64 13.82 0.90
CA GLY A 39 -3.18 13.96 0.79
C GLY A 39 -2.43 12.63 0.70
N ALA A 40 -2.87 11.60 1.42
CA ALA A 40 -2.25 10.28 1.35
C ALA A 40 -2.51 9.59 -0.01
N GLU A 41 -3.71 9.74 -0.57
CA GLU A 41 -4.09 9.19 -1.87
C GLU A 41 -3.20 9.74 -3.00
N GLU A 42 -2.98 11.06 -3.00
CA GLU A 42 -2.09 11.72 -3.95
C GLU A 42 -0.65 11.21 -3.82
N ILE A 43 -0.14 11.05 -2.59
CA ILE A 43 1.21 10.54 -2.35
C ILE A 43 1.35 9.09 -2.84
N TRP A 44 0.38 8.22 -2.54
CA TRP A 44 0.41 6.83 -3.01
C TRP A 44 0.37 6.75 -4.53
N LEU A 45 -0.56 7.47 -5.18
CA LEU A 45 -0.66 7.49 -6.64
C LEU A 45 0.63 8.02 -7.29
N ALA A 46 1.17 9.12 -6.79
CA ALA A 46 2.41 9.70 -7.30
C ALA A 46 3.61 8.73 -7.13
N ALA A 47 3.69 8.02 -6.00
CA ALA A 47 4.75 7.05 -5.76
C ALA A 47 4.67 5.86 -6.74
N HIS A 48 3.47 5.32 -6.99
CA HIS A 48 3.25 4.30 -8.02
C HIS A 48 3.67 4.79 -9.40
N ASN A 49 3.21 5.96 -9.79
CA ASN A 49 3.44 6.50 -11.12
C ASN A 49 4.91 6.87 -11.37
N ARG A 50 5.66 7.23 -10.34
CA ARG A 50 7.11 7.39 -10.43
C ARG A 50 7.82 6.08 -10.78
N GLU A 51 7.46 4.96 -10.15
CA GLU A 51 8.04 3.66 -10.47
C GLU A 51 7.63 3.19 -11.87
N ARG A 52 6.39 3.43 -12.26
CA ARG A 52 5.87 3.10 -13.60
C ARG A 52 6.57 3.90 -14.69
N ALA A 53 6.77 5.20 -14.49
CA ALA A 53 7.52 6.03 -15.42
C ALA A 53 8.98 5.55 -15.58
N ALA A 54 9.63 5.19 -14.47
CA ALA A 54 10.99 4.64 -14.50
C ALA A 54 11.05 3.26 -15.20
N PHE A 55 9.97 2.48 -15.15
CA PHE A 55 9.87 1.18 -15.81
C PHE A 55 9.44 1.28 -17.29
N GLY A 56 8.82 2.41 -17.68
CA GLY A 56 8.30 2.63 -19.04
C GLY A 56 6.89 2.09 -19.25
N THR A 57 6.06 2.05 -18.22
CA THR A 57 4.63 1.71 -18.29
C THR A 57 3.75 2.92 -18.08
N ALA A 58 2.53 2.91 -18.66
CA ALA A 58 1.58 4.01 -18.56
C ALA A 58 1.18 4.29 -17.09
N PRO A 59 0.91 5.56 -16.72
CA PRO A 59 0.52 5.90 -15.37
C PRO A 59 -0.83 5.28 -14.98
N LEU A 60 -0.98 4.96 -13.70
CA LEU A 60 -2.24 4.54 -13.09
C LEU A 60 -3.13 5.75 -12.84
N ARG A 61 -4.45 5.53 -12.84
CA ARG A 61 -5.45 6.45 -12.32
C ARG A 61 -5.91 6.00 -10.94
N TRP A 62 -6.24 6.97 -10.09
CA TRP A 62 -6.88 6.67 -8.82
C TRP A 62 -8.31 6.20 -9.03
N ASN A 63 -8.69 5.17 -8.31
CA ASN A 63 -10.06 4.66 -8.31
C ASN A 63 -10.59 4.62 -6.86
N PRO A 64 -11.58 5.46 -6.51
CA PRO A 64 -12.12 5.55 -5.16
C PRO A 64 -12.89 4.28 -4.71
N GLU A 65 -13.44 3.51 -5.66
CA GLU A 65 -14.13 2.26 -5.34
C GLU A 65 -13.11 1.20 -4.89
N LEU A 66 -11.97 1.09 -5.61
CA LEU A 66 -10.86 0.23 -5.19
C LEU A 66 -10.30 0.66 -3.82
N ALA A 67 -10.22 1.98 -3.56
CA ALA A 67 -9.80 2.50 -2.26
C ALA A 67 -10.78 2.13 -1.14
N ALA A 68 -12.09 2.18 -1.40
CA ALA A 68 -13.11 1.76 -0.44
C ALA A 68 -13.02 0.25 -0.13
N GLU A 69 -12.84 -0.60 -1.14
CA GLU A 69 -12.59 -2.04 -0.97
C GLU A 69 -11.30 -2.30 -0.16
N ALA A 70 -10.22 -1.58 -0.49
CA ALA A 70 -8.95 -1.66 0.23
C ALA A 70 -9.12 -1.29 1.71
N ARG A 71 -9.88 -0.22 2.01
CA ARG A 71 -10.18 0.22 3.38
C ARG A 71 -10.89 -0.88 4.17
N GLY A 72 -11.95 -1.46 3.62
CA GLY A 72 -12.70 -2.53 4.28
C GLY A 72 -11.84 -3.76 4.59
N TRP A 73 -10.82 -4.05 3.76
CA TRP A 73 -9.89 -5.15 4.03
C TRP A 73 -8.82 -4.73 5.04
N ALA A 74 -8.23 -3.54 4.92
CA ALA A 74 -7.25 -3.00 5.86
C ALA A 74 -7.80 -2.99 7.30
N GLU A 75 -9.04 -2.54 7.49
CA GLU A 75 -9.70 -2.54 8.81
C GLU A 75 -9.84 -3.94 9.42
N ARG A 76 -10.16 -4.95 8.60
CA ARG A 76 -10.25 -6.34 9.08
C ARG A 76 -8.89 -6.87 9.51
N LEU A 77 -7.85 -6.59 8.73
CA LEU A 77 -6.49 -7.00 9.02
C LEU A 77 -5.96 -6.31 10.28
N ALA A 78 -6.19 -5.00 10.42
CA ALA A 78 -5.77 -4.20 11.57
C ALA A 78 -6.46 -4.67 12.86
N ARG A 79 -7.77 -4.95 12.84
CA ARG A 79 -8.50 -5.51 13.99
C ARG A 79 -8.02 -6.91 14.37
N ALA A 80 -7.73 -7.75 13.37
CA ALA A 80 -7.25 -9.11 13.59
C ALA A 80 -5.75 -9.20 13.92
N ASN A 81 -5.02 -8.08 13.76
CA ASN A 81 -3.56 -8.01 13.94
C ASN A 81 -2.79 -9.04 13.09
N VAL A 82 -3.20 -9.21 11.83
CA VAL A 82 -2.60 -10.18 10.89
C VAL A 82 -2.40 -9.53 9.52
N LEU A 83 -1.42 -10.03 8.76
CA LEU A 83 -1.21 -9.66 7.36
C LEU A 83 -1.46 -10.88 6.49
N ARG A 84 -2.54 -10.87 5.70
CA ARG A 84 -2.87 -11.94 4.76
C ARG A 84 -3.67 -11.40 3.59
N HIS A 85 -3.48 -11.97 2.43
CA HIS A 85 -4.29 -11.65 1.27
C HIS A 85 -5.76 -12.01 1.46
N SER A 86 -6.62 -11.19 0.86
CA SER A 86 -8.03 -11.53 0.72
C SER A 86 -8.22 -12.70 -0.25
N SER A 87 -9.33 -13.44 -0.14
CA SER A 87 -9.60 -14.54 -1.06
C SER A 87 -9.78 -14.04 -2.51
N ARG A 88 -9.51 -14.91 -3.50
CA ARG A 88 -9.72 -14.58 -4.92
C ARG A 88 -11.15 -14.13 -5.21
N ALA A 89 -12.14 -14.78 -4.59
CA ALA A 89 -13.55 -14.41 -4.74
C ALA A 89 -13.84 -12.97 -4.28
N ARG A 90 -13.19 -12.53 -3.19
CA ARG A 90 -13.31 -11.14 -2.69
C ARG A 90 -12.59 -10.12 -3.54
N ARG A 91 -11.56 -10.53 -4.27
CA ARG A 91 -10.79 -9.63 -5.12
C ARG A 91 -11.43 -9.37 -6.48
N ASN A 92 -12.33 -10.24 -6.93
CA ASN A 92 -13.11 -10.06 -8.16
C ASN A 92 -12.27 -9.54 -9.34
N GLY A 93 -11.15 -10.20 -9.64
CA GLY A 93 -10.24 -9.80 -10.72
C GLY A 93 -9.26 -8.67 -10.39
N THR A 94 -9.25 -8.15 -9.15
CA THR A 94 -8.27 -7.16 -8.72
C THR A 94 -7.00 -7.79 -8.17
N GLY A 95 -5.85 -7.13 -8.40
CA GLY A 95 -4.60 -7.37 -7.71
C GLY A 95 -4.63 -6.78 -6.29
N GLU A 96 -3.66 -7.20 -5.47
CA GLU A 96 -3.59 -6.73 -4.08
C GLU A 96 -2.15 -6.69 -3.60
N ASN A 97 -1.69 -5.53 -3.07
CA ASN A 97 -0.47 -5.42 -2.30
C ASN A 97 -0.81 -5.09 -0.85
N LEU A 98 -0.07 -5.69 0.08
CA LEU A 98 -0.26 -5.54 1.52
C LEU A 98 1.03 -5.10 2.18
N TRP A 99 0.93 -4.16 3.12
CA TRP A 99 2.03 -3.74 3.97
C TRP A 99 1.53 -3.61 5.42
N MET A 100 2.41 -3.86 6.39
CA MET A 100 2.14 -3.69 7.81
C MET A 100 3.38 -3.16 8.52
N GLY A 101 3.19 -2.20 9.41
CA GLY A 101 4.24 -1.62 10.24
C GLY A 101 3.71 -0.99 11.52
N SER A 102 4.60 -0.42 12.34
CA SER A 102 4.22 0.27 13.58
C SER A 102 3.33 1.48 13.28
N ALA A 103 2.21 1.59 13.98
CA ALA A 103 1.21 2.63 13.74
C ALA A 103 1.82 4.04 13.89
N GLY A 104 1.62 4.88 12.88
CA GLY A 104 2.06 6.28 12.86
C GLY A 104 3.57 6.49 12.68
N TYR A 105 4.35 5.44 12.45
CA TYR A 105 5.81 5.56 12.28
C TYR A 105 6.22 5.79 10.82
N TYR A 106 5.44 5.33 9.87
CA TYR A 106 5.75 5.37 8.45
C TYR A 106 4.86 6.36 7.71
N SER A 107 5.45 7.14 6.82
CA SER A 107 4.70 8.01 5.92
C SER A 107 4.02 7.20 4.82
N PRO A 108 2.99 7.74 4.13
CA PRO A 108 2.41 7.13 2.95
C PRO A 108 3.44 6.78 1.87
N ALA A 109 4.47 7.61 1.70
CA ALA A 109 5.55 7.38 0.75
C ALA A 109 6.44 6.19 1.14
N ASP A 110 6.76 6.03 2.45
CA ASP A 110 7.57 4.92 2.94
C ASP A 110 6.90 3.57 2.68
N MET A 111 5.58 3.51 2.79
CA MET A 111 4.80 2.28 2.55
C MET A 111 4.94 1.80 1.11
N ILE A 112 4.83 2.70 0.13
CA ILE A 112 5.02 2.34 -1.29
C ILE A 112 6.50 2.11 -1.60
N ALA A 113 7.41 2.84 -0.97
CA ALA A 113 8.84 2.62 -1.12
C ALA A 113 9.26 1.20 -0.67
N ALA A 114 8.58 0.62 0.32
CA ALA A 114 8.80 -0.77 0.73
C ALA A 114 8.49 -1.75 -0.42
N PHE A 115 7.38 -1.57 -1.13
CA PHE A 115 7.04 -2.36 -2.32
C PHE A 115 8.03 -2.12 -3.47
N ALA A 116 8.34 -0.85 -3.74
CA ALA A 116 9.26 -0.46 -4.81
C ALA A 116 10.70 -0.97 -4.56
N GLY A 117 11.09 -1.13 -3.31
CA GLY A 117 12.41 -1.64 -2.93
C GLY A 117 12.71 -3.05 -3.43
N GLU A 118 11.67 -3.83 -3.74
CA GLU A 118 11.80 -5.18 -4.30
C GLU A 118 12.43 -5.18 -5.71
N LYS A 119 12.44 -4.02 -6.42
CA LYS A 119 13.04 -3.88 -7.75
C LYS A 119 14.52 -4.32 -7.83
N ARG A 120 15.25 -4.30 -6.70
CA ARG A 120 16.64 -4.77 -6.63
C ARG A 120 16.78 -6.26 -6.97
N HIS A 121 15.71 -7.04 -6.76
CA HIS A 121 15.65 -8.47 -7.03
C HIS A 121 14.93 -8.79 -8.35
N PHE A 122 14.32 -7.80 -9.00
CA PHE A 122 13.60 -7.99 -10.26
C PHE A 122 14.55 -8.28 -11.43
N ARG A 123 14.15 -9.18 -12.30
CA ARG A 123 14.66 -9.37 -13.65
C ARG A 123 13.50 -9.47 -14.65
N ALA A 124 13.70 -8.95 -15.85
CA ALA A 124 12.71 -9.10 -16.91
C ALA A 124 12.55 -10.58 -17.29
N GLY A 125 11.32 -11.01 -17.54
CA GLY A 125 11.04 -12.41 -17.84
C GLY A 125 9.55 -12.69 -18.03
N THR A 126 9.19 -13.95 -18.03
CA THR A 126 7.81 -14.41 -18.01
C THR A 126 7.41 -14.73 -16.56
N PHE A 127 6.32 -14.14 -16.06
CA PHE A 127 5.87 -14.39 -14.69
C PHE A 127 5.47 -15.86 -14.51
N PRO A 128 5.91 -16.55 -13.44
CA PRO A 128 6.56 -16.04 -12.25
C PRO A 128 8.10 -16.01 -12.28
N ASP A 129 8.77 -16.32 -13.39
CA ASP A 129 10.24 -16.36 -13.48
C ASP A 129 10.83 -14.96 -13.70
N VAL A 130 10.63 -14.07 -12.73
CA VAL A 130 10.96 -12.62 -12.77
C VAL A 130 11.81 -12.15 -11.58
N SER A 131 12.32 -13.09 -10.78
CA SER A 131 13.16 -12.78 -9.63
C SER A 131 14.57 -13.34 -9.77
N ARG A 132 15.58 -12.53 -9.37
CA ARG A 132 16.97 -12.95 -9.26
C ARG A 132 17.20 -13.94 -8.11
N THR A 133 16.31 -13.99 -7.13
CA THR A 133 16.38 -14.91 -5.99
C THR A 133 15.77 -16.27 -6.30
N GLY A 134 15.07 -16.42 -7.44
CA GLY A 134 14.32 -17.62 -7.79
C GLY A 134 12.93 -17.69 -7.13
N ASN A 135 12.59 -16.76 -6.24
CA ASN A 135 11.28 -16.66 -5.60
C ASN A 135 10.56 -15.39 -6.07
N TRP A 136 9.46 -15.53 -6.80
CA TRP A 136 8.69 -14.39 -7.28
C TRP A 136 8.06 -13.56 -6.15
N GLY A 137 7.83 -14.16 -4.97
CA GLY A 137 7.34 -13.44 -3.78
C GLY A 137 8.24 -12.28 -3.36
N ASP A 138 9.54 -12.32 -3.71
CA ASP A 138 10.51 -11.27 -3.38
C ASP A 138 10.42 -10.04 -4.31
N VAL A 139 9.56 -10.10 -5.32
CA VAL A 139 9.34 -9.04 -6.32
C VAL A 139 7.86 -8.80 -6.61
N GLY A 140 6.96 -9.54 -5.97
CA GLY A 140 5.54 -9.57 -6.29
C GLY A 140 4.82 -8.24 -6.12
N HIS A 141 5.19 -7.44 -5.14
CA HIS A 141 4.63 -6.11 -4.96
C HIS A 141 5.13 -5.14 -6.04
N TYR A 142 6.42 -5.18 -6.35
CA TYR A 142 7.00 -4.33 -7.38
C TYR A 142 6.44 -4.68 -8.77
N THR A 143 6.36 -5.97 -9.13
CA THR A 143 5.83 -6.39 -10.42
C THR A 143 4.36 -6.01 -10.61
N GLN A 144 3.55 -6.04 -9.53
CA GLN A 144 2.18 -5.53 -9.57
C GLN A 144 2.15 -4.01 -9.83
N ILE A 145 3.04 -3.22 -9.21
CA ILE A 145 3.10 -1.77 -9.45
C ILE A 145 3.37 -1.46 -10.92
N VAL A 146 4.34 -2.13 -11.53
CA VAL A 146 4.80 -1.83 -12.89
C VAL A 146 4.13 -2.68 -13.98
N TRP A 147 3.11 -3.46 -13.62
CA TRP A 147 2.38 -4.30 -14.57
C TRP A 147 1.71 -3.47 -15.66
N ALA A 148 2.01 -3.77 -16.93
CA ALA A 148 1.64 -2.91 -18.06
C ALA A 148 0.11 -2.75 -18.20
N ASP A 149 -0.64 -3.85 -18.05
CA ASP A 149 -2.09 -3.85 -18.25
C ASP A 149 -2.89 -3.32 -17.06
N THR A 150 -2.27 -3.16 -15.89
CA THR A 150 -2.91 -2.50 -14.76
C THR A 150 -3.08 -1.01 -15.06
N ARG A 151 -4.28 -0.48 -14.86
CA ARG A 151 -4.69 0.89 -15.22
C ARG A 151 -5.11 1.72 -14.02
N GLU A 152 -5.57 1.08 -12.95
CA GLU A 152 -6.16 1.76 -11.81
C GLU A 152 -5.63 1.20 -10.50
N VAL A 153 -5.55 2.08 -9.51
CA VAL A 153 -5.16 1.73 -8.15
C VAL A 153 -6.03 2.48 -7.15
N GLY A 154 -6.36 1.84 -6.05
CA GLY A 154 -6.95 2.45 -4.87
C GLY A 154 -6.32 1.85 -3.63
N CYS A 155 -5.84 2.69 -2.72
CA CYS A 155 -5.20 2.27 -1.49
C CYS A 155 -5.90 2.85 -0.27
N ALA A 156 -5.80 2.15 0.87
CA ALA A 156 -6.22 2.69 2.16
C ALA A 156 -5.41 2.08 3.28
N THR A 157 -5.23 2.85 4.36
CA THR A 157 -4.69 2.36 5.62
C THR A 157 -5.77 2.18 6.67
N ALA A 158 -5.50 1.29 7.62
CA ALA A 158 -6.24 1.18 8.86
C ALA A 158 -5.28 0.91 10.02
N ARG A 159 -5.57 1.54 11.16
CA ARG A 159 -4.77 1.39 12.38
C ARG A 159 -5.45 0.43 13.34
N GLY A 160 -4.67 -0.54 13.82
CA GLY A 160 -4.96 -1.34 15.00
C GLY A 160 -4.33 -0.70 16.24
N ARG A 161 -4.24 -1.48 17.31
CA ARG A 161 -3.71 -0.99 18.59
C ARG A 161 -2.23 -0.54 18.49
N HIS A 162 -1.40 -1.28 17.78
CA HIS A 162 0.04 -1.05 17.67
C HIS A 162 0.55 -1.04 16.23
N LEU A 163 -0.25 -1.54 15.30
CA LEU A 163 0.12 -1.71 13.91
C LEU A 163 -0.80 -0.92 12.99
N GLU A 164 -0.25 -0.51 11.88
CA GLU A 164 -0.97 0.08 10.75
C GLU A 164 -0.81 -0.82 9.54
N VAL A 165 -1.89 -1.03 8.83
CA VAL A 165 -1.95 -1.86 7.62
C VAL A 165 -2.30 -0.99 6.43
N LEU A 166 -1.51 -1.09 5.36
CA LEU A 166 -1.88 -0.58 4.04
C LEU A 166 -2.36 -1.73 3.18
N VAL A 167 -3.46 -1.51 2.48
CA VAL A 167 -3.93 -2.35 1.37
C VAL A 167 -4.02 -1.50 0.12
N CYS A 168 -3.47 -1.99 -1.00
CA CYS A 168 -3.67 -1.42 -2.33
C CYS A 168 -4.35 -2.44 -3.22
N ARG A 169 -5.41 -2.01 -3.94
CA ARG A 169 -6.13 -2.78 -4.97
C ARG A 169 -5.75 -2.25 -6.35
N TYR A 170 -5.62 -3.16 -7.30
CA TYR A 170 -5.20 -2.85 -8.66
C TYR A 170 -6.16 -3.42 -9.68
N TRP A 171 -6.51 -2.69 -10.70
CA TRP A 171 -7.38 -3.19 -11.77
C TRP A 171 -6.87 -2.82 -13.16
N PRO A 172 -6.86 -3.78 -14.10
CA PRO A 172 -6.91 -5.23 -13.89
C PRO A 172 -5.76 -5.73 -13.00
N ALA A 173 -5.91 -6.94 -12.46
CA ALA A 173 -4.83 -7.57 -11.69
C ALA A 173 -3.58 -7.76 -12.55
N GLY A 174 -2.41 -7.55 -11.94
CA GLY A 174 -1.14 -7.98 -12.51
C GLY A 174 -0.70 -9.35 -12.03
N ASN A 175 0.56 -9.66 -12.23
CA ASN A 175 1.19 -10.91 -11.82
C ASN A 175 0.49 -12.15 -12.43
N VAL A 176 0.17 -12.05 -13.71
CA VAL A 176 -0.52 -13.11 -14.47
C VAL A 176 0.50 -14.15 -14.93
N ILE A 177 0.29 -15.40 -14.53
CA ILE A 177 1.17 -16.52 -14.91
C ILE A 177 1.21 -16.67 -16.43
N GLY A 178 2.43 -16.79 -16.99
CA GLY A 178 2.67 -16.94 -18.42
C GLY A 178 2.82 -15.62 -19.17
N GLU A 179 2.52 -14.47 -18.55
CA GLU A 179 2.68 -13.17 -19.18
C GLU A 179 4.07 -12.58 -18.99
N ARG A 180 4.52 -11.84 -20.02
CA ARG A 180 5.84 -11.21 -20.01
C ARG A 180 5.81 -9.87 -19.30
N ILE A 181 6.82 -9.65 -18.46
CA ILE A 181 7.09 -8.35 -17.83
C ILE A 181 8.52 -7.92 -18.14
N ALA A 182 8.66 -6.78 -18.78
CA ALA A 182 9.93 -6.18 -19.12
C ALA A 182 9.78 -4.66 -19.18
N PRO A 183 10.85 -3.87 -18.88
CA PRO A 183 10.82 -2.44 -19.06
C PRO A 183 10.43 -2.06 -20.49
N GLY A 184 9.45 -1.14 -20.61
CA GLY A 184 9.11 -0.51 -21.88
C GLY A 184 10.22 0.43 -22.32
N ARG A 185 10.40 0.60 -23.64
CA ARG A 185 11.11 1.77 -24.14
C ARG A 185 10.12 2.95 -24.02
N MET A 186 10.44 3.94 -23.18
CA MET A 186 9.77 5.23 -23.30
C MET A 186 9.95 5.68 -24.75
N ALA A 187 8.84 5.86 -25.47
CA ALA A 187 8.90 6.55 -26.75
C ALA A 187 9.58 7.90 -26.49
N ALA A 188 10.69 8.16 -27.17
CA ALA A 188 11.30 9.47 -27.16
C ALA A 188 10.18 10.45 -27.59
N ARG A 189 9.90 11.43 -26.75
CA ARG A 189 9.02 12.55 -27.13
C ARG A 189 9.85 13.39 -28.08
N ASP A 190 9.51 13.28 -29.37
CA ASP A 190 9.96 14.24 -30.38
C ASP A 190 9.32 15.61 -30.09
#